data_2ed44fa9add9d85b8814ceb95f2d0ec9
#
_entry.id   2ed44fa9add9d85b8814ceb95f2d0ec9
#
_cell.length_a   1.000
_cell.length_b   1.000
_cell.length_c   1.000
_cell.angle_alpha   90.00
_cell.angle_beta   90.00
_cell.angle_gamma   90.00
#
_symmetry.space_group_name_H-M   'P 1'
#
loop_
_entity.id
_entity.type
_entity.pdbx_description
1 polymer ?
#
loop_
_entity_poly.entity_id
_entity_poly.type
_entity_poly.pdbx_seq_one_letter_code
_entity_poly.pdbx_strand_id
1 'polypeptide(L)'
;MSSYVIAAPEALAAASEDLTGIQEAIREATAAAAPSTTGIVAAAGDEVSAAIANIFGGYAKEFQTLTAQAALFHSEFVQALSSAAATYAAAEAANVSPLQALEQKVESLLVAPIEALITPPLFVGPRIATLGAVLNWATNAVGLGGLVNFPSTVALTGPGIDGVTGVRVGFSIVGIPLGEASFLGIPLGFDISYPAPALWYFPTQATGAVQANGTIYFQHGFGAIGWLYQPLAIQLAESTDSVVLTPSVPFIPLPFGAWLGGTQMQQGVAALFLGSQSGLNFSANNAGLHGTLPQDFILSGHSAGGGLATIAAGDYLADLGTGPNHLQGVITFDGVASSSTAYAAAIANLQAAHTPVYVVSAPPQAWNAYGATTNELVSLNPNNFNGVELAGGSHVDSMLGDKPVIDLVLQLVTQFSPPGNTQAAYTLSSGWINDIYTGHGPTDPLYGIYGPGPGYEYVSPGGQTIPLGQATGIVLP
;
A
#
# COMPACT_ATOMS: atom_id res chain seq x y z
N MET A 1 -17.73 -13.24 -22.09
CA MET A 1 -16.98 -14.52 -21.91
C MET A 1 -16.15 -14.34 -20.66
N SER A 2 -16.38 -15.18 -19.66
CA SER A 2 -15.64 -15.10 -18.39
C SER A 2 -14.20 -15.49 -18.66
N SER A 3 -13.25 -14.58 -18.43
CA SER A 3 -11.84 -14.92 -18.41
C SER A 3 -11.56 -15.74 -17.15
N TYR A 4 -11.30 -17.02 -17.32
CA TYR A 4 -10.86 -17.88 -16.24
C TYR A 4 -9.37 -17.57 -15.95
N VAL A 5 -9.03 -17.32 -14.70
CA VAL A 5 -7.65 -17.38 -14.24
C VAL A 5 -7.33 -18.87 -14.14
N ILE A 6 -6.47 -19.37 -15.01
CA ILE A 6 -5.95 -20.73 -14.92
C ILE A 6 -4.77 -20.64 -13.93
N ALA A 7 -4.97 -21.14 -12.73
CA ALA A 7 -3.86 -21.41 -11.82
C ALA A 7 -3.07 -22.60 -12.41
N ALA A 8 -1.74 -22.53 -12.36
CA ALA A 8 -0.88 -23.64 -12.76
C ALA A 8 -0.26 -24.27 -11.49
N PRO A 9 -0.99 -25.16 -10.78
CA PRO A 9 -0.52 -25.78 -9.54
C PRO A 9 0.83 -26.48 -9.70
N GLU A 10 1.07 -27.06 -10.89
CA GLU A 10 2.34 -27.73 -11.21
C GLU A 10 3.50 -26.73 -11.27
N ALA A 11 3.27 -25.52 -11.77
CA ALA A 11 4.30 -24.48 -11.81
C ALA A 11 4.64 -23.97 -10.39
N LEU A 12 3.66 -23.87 -9.50
CA LEU A 12 3.89 -23.53 -8.10
C LEU A 12 4.64 -24.64 -7.36
N ALA A 13 4.32 -25.91 -7.63
CA ALA A 13 5.03 -27.04 -7.06
C ALA A 13 6.49 -27.09 -7.54
N ALA A 14 6.73 -26.92 -8.85
CA ALA A 14 8.09 -26.86 -9.41
C ALA A 14 8.90 -25.69 -8.82
N ALA A 15 8.31 -24.50 -8.71
CA ALA A 15 8.96 -23.35 -8.06
C ALA A 15 9.30 -23.62 -6.58
N SER A 16 8.46 -24.37 -5.85
CA SER A 16 8.73 -24.79 -4.48
C SER A 16 9.94 -25.75 -4.39
N GLU A 17 10.09 -26.67 -5.35
CA GLU A 17 11.25 -27.56 -5.44
C GLU A 17 12.53 -26.80 -5.77
N ASP A 18 12.49 -25.89 -6.76
CA ASP A 18 13.63 -25.05 -7.14
C ASP A 18 14.11 -24.18 -5.97
N LEU A 19 13.20 -23.56 -5.24
CA LEU A 19 13.50 -22.78 -4.04
C LEU A 19 14.14 -23.64 -2.94
N THR A 20 13.68 -24.87 -2.75
CA THR A 20 14.30 -25.82 -1.81
C THR A 20 15.74 -26.10 -2.19
N GLY A 21 16.03 -26.32 -3.48
CA GLY A 21 17.39 -26.53 -3.99
C GLY A 21 18.29 -25.32 -3.77
N ILE A 22 17.79 -24.11 -4.00
CA ILE A 22 18.52 -22.86 -3.75
C ILE A 22 18.86 -22.72 -2.25
N GLN A 23 17.91 -23.00 -1.37
CA GLN A 23 18.14 -22.96 0.07
C GLN A 23 19.25 -23.91 0.52
N GLU A 24 19.26 -25.12 0.02
CA GLU A 24 20.29 -26.10 0.35
C GLU A 24 21.66 -25.65 -0.13
N ALA A 25 21.78 -25.12 -1.35
CA ALA A 25 23.04 -24.59 -1.88
C ALA A 25 23.57 -23.40 -1.05
N ILE A 26 22.71 -22.49 -0.62
CA ILE A 26 23.07 -21.36 0.26
C ILE A 26 23.55 -21.90 1.62
N ARG A 27 22.83 -22.86 2.19
CA ARG A 27 23.17 -23.47 3.47
C ARG A 27 24.55 -24.15 3.42
N GLU A 28 24.83 -24.91 2.36
CA GLU A 28 26.12 -25.55 2.18
C GLU A 28 27.25 -24.53 2.01
N ALA A 29 27.07 -23.50 1.19
CA ALA A 29 28.04 -22.46 0.98
C ALA A 29 28.34 -21.67 2.28
N THR A 30 27.30 -21.34 3.05
CA THR A 30 27.45 -20.65 4.34
C THR A 30 28.13 -21.52 5.38
N ALA A 31 27.81 -22.79 5.45
CA ALA A 31 28.45 -23.74 6.34
C ALA A 31 29.94 -23.93 5.97
N ALA A 32 30.26 -24.01 4.70
CA ALA A 32 31.65 -24.09 4.22
C ALA A 32 32.49 -22.85 4.56
N ALA A 33 31.89 -21.66 4.50
CA ALA A 33 32.57 -20.39 4.83
C ALA A 33 32.70 -20.15 6.34
N ALA A 34 31.89 -20.78 7.19
CA ALA A 34 31.83 -20.50 8.64
C ALA A 34 33.17 -20.67 9.37
N PRO A 35 33.94 -21.77 9.19
CA PRO A 35 35.19 -21.97 9.94
C PRO A 35 36.23 -20.88 9.66
N SER A 36 36.38 -20.48 8.41
CA SER A 36 37.37 -19.48 7.99
C SER A 36 37.01 -18.04 8.38
N THR A 37 35.72 -17.75 8.54
CA THR A 37 35.24 -16.41 8.87
C THR A 37 35.02 -16.19 10.37
N THR A 38 34.55 -17.20 11.10
CA THR A 38 34.30 -17.10 12.54
C THR A 38 35.56 -17.38 13.39
N GLY A 39 36.54 -18.07 12.83
CA GLY A 39 37.80 -18.46 13.50
C GLY A 39 39.02 -17.66 13.02
N ILE A 40 38.86 -16.37 12.73
CA ILE A 40 39.99 -15.52 12.28
C ILE A 40 41.04 -15.41 13.33
N VAL A 41 42.29 -15.77 12.97
CA VAL A 41 43.46 -15.66 13.83
C VAL A 41 44.02 -14.23 13.77
N ALA A 42 44.44 -13.67 14.90
CA ALA A 42 45.07 -12.38 14.94
C ALA A 42 46.36 -12.38 14.07
N ALA A 43 46.58 -11.33 13.30
CA ALA A 43 47.70 -11.20 12.37
C ALA A 43 49.07 -11.11 13.07
N ALA A 44 49.08 -10.63 14.32
CA ALA A 44 50.26 -10.54 15.20
C ALA A 44 49.87 -10.74 16.67
N GLY A 45 50.86 -10.83 17.57
CA GLY A 45 50.64 -11.03 19.01
C GLY A 45 50.35 -9.74 19.81
N ASP A 46 49.86 -8.69 19.15
CA ASP A 46 49.52 -7.41 19.76
C ASP A 46 47.99 -7.23 19.96
N GLU A 47 47.61 -6.30 20.84
CA GLU A 47 46.24 -6.04 21.24
C GLU A 47 45.37 -5.51 20.09
N VAL A 48 45.93 -4.79 19.13
CA VAL A 48 45.21 -4.23 17.98
C VAL A 48 44.84 -5.34 17.01
N SER A 49 45.82 -6.23 16.71
CA SER A 49 45.56 -7.42 15.86
C SER A 49 44.51 -8.33 16.48
N ALA A 50 44.53 -8.53 17.80
CA ALA A 50 43.54 -9.31 18.53
C ALA A 50 42.17 -8.62 18.50
N ALA A 51 42.10 -7.31 18.70
CA ALA A 51 40.82 -6.57 18.64
C ALA A 51 40.18 -6.62 17.24
N ILE A 52 40.98 -6.47 16.18
CA ILE A 52 40.52 -6.56 14.79
C ILE A 52 39.97 -7.98 14.49
N ALA A 53 40.70 -9.02 14.88
CA ALA A 53 40.22 -10.40 14.70
C ALA A 53 38.91 -10.68 15.43
N ASN A 54 38.71 -10.13 16.63
CA ASN A 54 37.51 -10.21 17.42
C ASN A 54 36.31 -9.49 16.72
N ILE A 55 36.57 -8.31 16.15
CA ILE A 55 35.52 -7.57 15.40
C ILE A 55 35.05 -8.40 14.20
N PHE A 56 35.94 -8.88 13.35
CA PHE A 56 35.56 -9.70 12.20
C PHE A 56 34.90 -11.01 12.60
N GLY A 57 35.41 -11.68 13.62
CA GLY A 57 34.80 -12.89 14.17
C GLY A 57 33.40 -12.64 14.75
N GLY A 58 33.18 -11.46 15.35
CA GLY A 58 31.88 -10.99 15.82
C GLY A 58 30.88 -10.84 14.66
N TYR A 59 31.23 -10.08 13.65
CA TYR A 59 30.39 -9.92 12.45
C TYR A 59 30.10 -11.23 11.74
N ALA A 60 31.07 -12.14 11.66
CA ALA A 60 30.86 -13.44 11.06
C ALA A 60 29.84 -14.28 11.84
N LYS A 61 29.83 -14.22 13.18
CA LYS A 61 28.83 -14.87 14.02
C LYS A 61 27.45 -14.27 13.84
N GLU A 62 27.35 -12.94 13.76
CA GLU A 62 26.10 -12.24 13.46
C GLU A 62 25.55 -12.64 12.08
N PHE A 63 26.43 -12.70 11.07
CA PHE A 63 26.05 -13.19 9.75
C PHE A 63 25.52 -14.63 9.77
N GLN A 64 26.12 -15.54 10.52
CA GLN A 64 25.63 -16.90 10.68
C GLN A 64 24.25 -16.93 11.34
N THR A 65 24.02 -16.08 12.33
CA THR A 65 22.72 -15.95 13.01
C THR A 65 21.65 -15.45 12.04
N LEU A 66 21.96 -14.40 11.28
CA LEU A 66 21.05 -13.83 10.28
C LEU A 66 20.72 -14.84 9.18
N THR A 67 21.73 -15.58 8.70
CA THR A 67 21.53 -16.62 7.67
C THR A 67 20.65 -17.75 8.17
N ALA A 68 20.78 -18.14 9.46
CA ALA A 68 19.90 -19.13 10.08
C ALA A 68 18.43 -18.64 10.13
N GLN A 69 18.20 -17.36 10.46
CA GLN A 69 16.87 -16.76 10.45
C GLN A 69 16.29 -16.70 9.02
N ALA A 70 17.10 -16.29 8.06
CA ALA A 70 16.72 -16.27 6.64
C ALA A 70 16.35 -17.69 6.13
N ALA A 71 17.07 -18.71 6.57
CA ALA A 71 16.76 -20.10 6.22
C ALA A 71 15.42 -20.57 6.80
N LEU A 72 15.06 -20.16 8.02
CA LEU A 72 13.74 -20.44 8.61
C LEU A 72 12.64 -19.77 7.80
N PHE A 73 12.77 -18.48 7.51
CA PHE A 73 11.81 -17.77 6.68
C PHE A 73 11.64 -18.42 5.29
N HIS A 74 12.75 -18.79 4.66
CA HIS A 74 12.71 -19.43 3.35
C HIS A 74 11.98 -20.78 3.39
N SER A 75 12.20 -21.58 4.44
CA SER A 75 11.51 -22.87 4.58
C SER A 75 9.99 -22.69 4.78
N GLU A 76 9.57 -21.67 5.55
CA GLU A 76 8.16 -21.32 5.71
C GLU A 76 7.54 -20.84 4.41
N PHE A 77 8.26 -20.02 3.63
CA PHE A 77 7.82 -19.57 2.32
C PHE A 77 7.63 -20.72 1.32
N VAL A 78 8.59 -21.64 1.25
CA VAL A 78 8.51 -22.84 0.40
C VAL A 78 7.32 -23.71 0.79
N GLN A 79 7.10 -23.89 2.08
CA GLN A 79 5.94 -24.64 2.60
C GLN A 79 4.61 -23.96 2.23
N ALA A 80 4.55 -22.62 2.34
CA ALA A 80 3.38 -21.85 1.95
C ALA A 80 3.07 -21.99 0.46
N LEU A 81 4.10 -21.92 -0.39
CA LEU A 81 3.98 -22.09 -1.85
C LEU A 81 3.47 -23.47 -2.23
N SER A 82 4.03 -24.52 -1.61
CA SER A 82 3.61 -25.91 -1.80
C SER A 82 2.15 -26.15 -1.34
N SER A 83 1.77 -25.56 -0.20
CA SER A 83 0.39 -25.63 0.30
C SER A 83 -0.60 -24.91 -0.60
N ALA A 84 -0.20 -23.78 -1.18
CA ALA A 84 -1.00 -23.05 -2.16
C ALA A 84 -1.21 -23.91 -3.42
N ALA A 85 -0.16 -24.55 -3.94
CA ALA A 85 -0.25 -25.45 -5.09
C ALA A 85 -1.26 -26.59 -4.83
N ALA A 86 -1.18 -27.22 -3.67
CA ALA A 86 -2.13 -28.27 -3.26
C ALA A 86 -3.58 -27.76 -3.14
N THR A 87 -3.77 -26.55 -2.62
CA THR A 87 -5.08 -25.93 -2.50
C THR A 87 -5.70 -25.61 -3.85
N TYR A 88 -4.92 -25.09 -4.79
CA TYR A 88 -5.37 -24.85 -6.16
C TYR A 88 -5.71 -26.16 -6.86
N ALA A 89 -4.87 -27.20 -6.74
CA ALA A 89 -5.15 -28.52 -7.32
C ALA A 89 -6.44 -29.13 -6.75
N ALA A 90 -6.68 -28.98 -5.45
CA ALA A 90 -7.93 -29.44 -4.81
C ALA A 90 -9.14 -28.64 -5.29
N ALA A 91 -9.00 -27.31 -5.47
CA ALA A 91 -10.07 -26.47 -6.00
C ALA A 91 -10.41 -26.81 -7.46
N GLU A 92 -9.41 -27.06 -8.31
CA GLU A 92 -9.61 -27.53 -9.68
C GLU A 92 -10.34 -28.90 -9.70
N ALA A 93 -9.90 -29.85 -8.87
CA ALA A 93 -10.56 -31.14 -8.73
C ALA A 93 -12.02 -31.04 -8.23
N ALA A 94 -12.28 -30.11 -7.29
CA ALA A 94 -13.64 -29.86 -6.79
C ALA A 94 -14.53 -29.17 -7.84
N ASN A 95 -13.97 -28.36 -8.73
CA ASN A 95 -14.71 -27.70 -9.80
C ASN A 95 -15.04 -28.63 -10.98
N VAL A 96 -14.25 -29.66 -11.22
CA VAL A 96 -14.53 -30.69 -12.23
C VAL A 96 -15.74 -31.55 -11.85
N SER A 97 -15.89 -31.89 -10.58
CA SER A 97 -16.98 -32.72 -10.07
C SER A 97 -18.41 -32.13 -10.26
N PRO A 98 -18.64 -30.81 -9.98
CA PRO A 98 -19.94 -30.19 -10.27
C PRO A 98 -20.26 -30.04 -11.75
N LEU A 99 -19.24 -29.91 -12.62
CA LEU A 99 -19.46 -29.85 -14.09
C LEU A 99 -19.92 -31.20 -14.64
N GLN A 100 -19.34 -32.30 -14.18
CA GLN A 100 -19.77 -33.65 -14.55
C GLN A 100 -21.19 -33.96 -14.00
N ALA A 101 -21.49 -33.51 -12.78
CA ALA A 101 -22.86 -33.62 -12.22
C ALA A 101 -23.87 -32.71 -12.96
N LEU A 102 -23.45 -31.55 -13.48
CA LEU A 102 -24.22 -30.65 -14.28
C LEU A 102 -24.47 -31.23 -15.68
N GLU A 103 -23.48 -31.85 -16.31
CA GLU A 103 -23.59 -32.55 -17.60
C GLU A 103 -24.62 -33.69 -17.51
N GLN A 104 -24.58 -34.52 -16.47
CA GLN A 104 -25.57 -35.55 -16.21
C GLN A 104 -26.96 -34.99 -15.89
N LYS A 105 -27.05 -33.81 -15.24
CA LYS A 105 -28.30 -33.12 -14.98
C LYS A 105 -28.86 -32.43 -16.22
N VAL A 106 -28.01 -31.87 -17.09
CA VAL A 106 -28.43 -31.25 -18.36
C VAL A 106 -29.00 -32.31 -19.32
N GLU A 107 -28.40 -33.51 -19.37
CA GLU A 107 -28.98 -34.62 -20.13
C GLU A 107 -30.36 -35.03 -19.58
N SER A 108 -30.61 -34.99 -18.29
CA SER A 108 -31.87 -35.28 -17.66
C SER A 108 -32.92 -34.14 -17.76
N LEU A 109 -32.46 -32.89 -18.02
CA LEU A 109 -33.33 -31.69 -18.10
C LEU A 109 -33.75 -31.31 -19.54
N LEU A 110 -33.21 -31.97 -20.55
CA LEU A 110 -33.64 -31.78 -21.93
C LEU A 110 -35.05 -32.37 -22.22
N VAL A 111 -35.73 -32.87 -21.21
CA VAL A 111 -37.08 -33.44 -21.30
C VAL A 111 -38.15 -32.65 -20.49
N ALA A 112 -37.81 -31.54 -19.85
CA ALA A 112 -38.73 -30.71 -19.09
C ALA A 112 -38.88 -29.28 -19.67
N PRO A 113 -40.08 -28.67 -19.67
CA PRO A 113 -40.32 -27.43 -20.41
C PRO A 113 -39.62 -26.20 -19.85
N ILE A 114 -39.17 -25.36 -20.78
CA ILE A 114 -38.28 -24.20 -20.70
C ILE A 114 -38.77 -23.03 -19.81
N GLU A 115 -39.94 -23.09 -19.20
CA GLU A 115 -40.54 -21.96 -18.47
C GLU A 115 -40.00 -21.70 -17.06
N ALA A 116 -39.12 -22.56 -16.51
CA ALA A 116 -38.51 -22.37 -15.17
C ALA A 116 -37.11 -21.75 -15.19
N LEU A 117 -36.57 -21.31 -16.35
CA LEU A 117 -35.18 -20.94 -16.52
C LEU A 117 -34.94 -19.43 -16.65
N ILE A 118 -35.92 -18.57 -16.36
CA ILE A 118 -35.77 -17.10 -16.47
C ILE A 118 -36.01 -16.42 -15.12
N THR A 119 -35.39 -16.93 -14.06
CA THR A 119 -35.11 -16.13 -12.87
C THR A 119 -33.67 -16.31 -12.52
N PRO A 120 -32.82 -15.24 -12.58
CA PRO A 120 -31.44 -15.35 -12.20
C PRO A 120 -31.36 -15.59 -10.69
N PRO A 121 -30.76 -16.70 -10.22
CA PRO A 121 -30.49 -16.82 -8.79
C PRO A 121 -29.39 -15.87 -8.43
N LEU A 122 -29.76 -14.93 -7.61
CA LEU A 122 -28.92 -14.12 -6.72
C LEU A 122 -27.55 -14.72 -6.43
N PHE A 123 -26.57 -14.13 -7.09
CA PHE A 123 -25.15 -14.25 -6.70
C PHE A 123 -24.75 -13.07 -5.81
N VAL A 124 -25.45 -12.85 -4.71
CA VAL A 124 -25.08 -11.77 -3.75
C VAL A 124 -25.22 -12.33 -2.34
N GLY A 125 -24.14 -12.30 -1.61
CA GLY A 125 -24.09 -12.23 -0.17
C GLY A 125 -23.21 -13.25 0.60
N PRO A 126 -23.33 -14.58 0.47
CA PRO A 126 -22.60 -15.48 1.38
C PRO A 126 -21.19 -15.88 0.96
N ARG A 127 -20.79 -15.66 -0.31
CA ARG A 127 -19.53 -16.17 -0.86
C ARG A 127 -18.33 -15.24 -0.71
N ILE A 128 -18.54 -13.96 -0.47
CA ILE A 128 -17.44 -13.00 -0.23
C ILE A 128 -16.99 -13.06 1.23
N ALA A 129 -17.90 -13.30 2.16
CA ALA A 129 -17.55 -13.63 3.54
C ALA A 129 -16.71 -14.93 3.64
N THR A 130 -16.93 -15.88 2.72
CA THR A 130 -16.12 -17.11 2.63
C THR A 130 -14.75 -16.87 1.99
N LEU A 131 -14.58 -15.90 1.10
CA LEU A 131 -13.25 -15.61 0.54
C LEU A 131 -12.33 -14.96 1.59
N GLY A 132 -12.84 -14.03 2.39
CA GLY A 132 -12.12 -13.48 3.55
C GLY A 132 -11.83 -14.55 4.60
N ALA A 133 -12.79 -15.46 4.86
CA ALA A 133 -12.60 -16.59 5.75
C ALA A 133 -11.64 -17.64 5.17
N VAL A 134 -11.66 -17.87 3.86
CA VAL A 134 -10.70 -18.78 3.17
C VAL A 134 -9.30 -18.18 3.11
N LEU A 135 -9.16 -16.88 2.85
CA LEU A 135 -7.87 -16.17 2.92
C LEU A 135 -7.34 -16.16 4.37
N ASN A 136 -8.19 -15.89 5.35
CA ASN A 136 -7.81 -15.93 6.76
C ASN A 136 -7.49 -17.38 7.23
N TRP A 137 -8.23 -18.37 6.73
CA TRP A 137 -7.92 -19.79 6.97
C TRP A 137 -6.62 -20.21 6.27
N ALA A 138 -6.43 -19.83 5.01
CA ALA A 138 -5.22 -20.17 4.25
C ALA A 138 -3.97 -19.52 4.86
N THR A 139 -4.05 -18.25 5.27
CA THR A 139 -2.94 -17.54 5.92
C THR A 139 -2.64 -18.09 7.33
N ASN A 140 -3.66 -18.50 8.07
CA ASN A 140 -3.48 -19.19 9.35
C ASN A 140 -2.92 -20.62 9.17
N ALA A 141 -3.37 -21.35 8.15
CA ALA A 141 -2.91 -22.71 7.85
C ALA A 141 -1.44 -22.77 7.41
N VAL A 142 -0.90 -21.69 6.84
CA VAL A 142 0.51 -21.57 6.42
C VAL A 142 1.39 -20.81 7.43
N GLY A 143 0.90 -20.61 8.67
CA GLY A 143 1.67 -19.91 9.70
C GLY A 143 1.83 -18.41 9.51
N LEU A 144 1.27 -17.85 8.41
CA LEU A 144 1.26 -16.42 8.13
C LEU A 144 0.10 -15.68 8.81
N GLY A 145 -0.72 -16.37 9.59
CA GLY A 145 -1.87 -15.80 10.30
C GLY A 145 -1.51 -14.66 11.26
N GLY A 146 -0.27 -14.66 11.77
CA GLY A 146 0.28 -13.54 12.52
C GLY A 146 0.78 -12.39 11.64
N LEU A 147 1.05 -12.65 10.35
CA LEU A 147 1.50 -11.65 9.37
C LEU A 147 0.32 -11.06 8.58
N VAL A 148 -0.77 -11.80 8.44
CA VAL A 148 -1.97 -11.43 7.67
C VAL A 148 -3.20 -11.69 8.53
N ASN A 149 -3.21 -11.16 9.74
CA ASN A 149 -4.43 -11.13 10.52
C ASN A 149 -5.27 -9.97 10.00
N PHE A 150 -6.41 -10.26 9.34
CA PHE A 150 -7.44 -9.27 9.01
C PHE A 150 -8.48 -9.29 10.13
N PRO A 151 -8.26 -8.59 11.24
CA PRO A 151 -9.28 -8.47 12.26
C PRO A 151 -10.47 -7.74 11.65
N SER A 152 -11.67 -8.22 11.90
CA SER A 152 -12.90 -7.53 11.49
C SER A 152 -13.03 -6.15 12.16
N THR A 153 -12.33 -5.93 13.27
CA THR A 153 -12.23 -4.65 13.96
C THR A 153 -10.88 -4.58 14.65
N VAL A 154 -10.14 -3.50 14.44
CA VAL A 154 -8.88 -3.19 15.12
C VAL A 154 -9.19 -2.25 16.27
N ALA A 155 -8.61 -2.50 17.44
CA ALA A 155 -8.68 -1.54 18.54
C ALA A 155 -7.90 -0.29 18.18
N LEU A 156 -8.39 0.88 18.61
CA LEU A 156 -7.67 2.15 18.44
C LEU A 156 -6.35 2.12 19.19
N THR A 157 -5.31 2.65 18.56
CA THR A 157 -3.99 2.86 19.18
C THR A 157 -3.90 4.19 19.93
N GLY A 158 -4.85 5.08 19.67
CA GLY A 158 -4.97 6.40 20.28
C GLY A 158 -6.43 6.84 20.42
N PRO A 159 -6.69 8.08 20.86
CA PRO A 159 -8.05 8.65 20.87
C PRO A 159 -8.47 8.91 19.41
N GLY A 160 -9.48 8.22 18.95
CA GLY A 160 -10.14 8.52 17.67
C GLY A 160 -10.84 9.89 17.73
N ILE A 161 -10.99 10.55 16.58
CA ILE A 161 -11.75 11.80 16.46
C ILE A 161 -13.21 11.52 16.09
N ASP A 162 -14.06 12.53 16.21
CA ASP A 162 -15.47 12.51 15.76
C ASP A 162 -16.27 11.28 16.22
N GLY A 163 -15.90 10.72 17.38
CA GLY A 163 -16.57 9.55 17.96
C GLY A 163 -16.12 8.21 17.38
N VAL A 164 -15.02 8.16 16.64
CA VAL A 164 -14.41 6.91 16.18
C VAL A 164 -13.95 6.08 17.37
N THR A 165 -14.42 4.84 17.44
CA THR A 165 -14.12 3.89 18.52
C THR A 165 -13.36 2.65 18.04
N GLY A 166 -13.15 2.50 16.72
CA GLY A 166 -12.40 1.41 16.13
C GLY A 166 -12.24 1.57 14.64
N VAL A 167 -11.37 0.75 14.06
CA VAL A 167 -11.18 0.66 12.63
C VAL A 167 -11.49 -0.78 12.19
N ARG A 168 -12.46 -0.94 11.31
CA ARG A 168 -12.80 -2.23 10.72
C ARG A 168 -12.05 -2.39 9.39
N VAL A 169 -11.36 -3.51 9.23
CA VAL A 169 -10.62 -3.81 7.99
C VAL A 169 -11.43 -4.76 7.12
N GLY A 170 -11.58 -4.42 5.85
CA GLY A 170 -12.22 -5.24 4.84
C GLY A 170 -11.32 -5.45 3.61
N PHE A 171 -11.69 -6.40 2.77
CA PHE A 171 -10.99 -6.70 1.53
C PHE A 171 -11.98 -6.77 0.37
N SER A 172 -11.58 -6.20 -0.77
CA SER A 172 -12.31 -6.36 -2.03
C SER A 172 -11.40 -6.13 -3.23
N ILE A 173 -11.96 -6.22 -4.43
CA ILE A 173 -11.29 -5.89 -5.67
C ILE A 173 -11.80 -4.54 -6.17
N VAL A 174 -10.90 -3.61 -6.44
CA VAL A 174 -11.20 -2.33 -7.10
C VAL A 174 -10.89 -2.46 -8.58
N GLY A 175 -11.87 -2.27 -9.43
CA GLY A 175 -11.66 -2.21 -10.88
C GLY A 175 -11.15 -0.84 -11.28
N ILE A 176 -9.85 -0.71 -11.56
CA ILE A 176 -9.24 0.55 -12.03
C ILE A 176 -9.37 0.58 -13.56
N PRO A 177 -10.13 1.52 -14.17
CA PRO A 177 -10.28 1.56 -15.61
C PRO A 177 -8.97 1.96 -16.28
N LEU A 178 -8.59 1.26 -17.34
CA LEU A 178 -7.38 1.54 -18.12
C LEU A 178 -7.70 2.08 -19.52
N GLY A 179 -8.98 2.40 -19.78
CA GLY A 179 -9.47 2.88 -21.05
C GLY A 179 -9.72 1.77 -22.07
N GLU A 180 -9.89 2.17 -23.33
CA GLU A 180 -10.19 1.24 -24.43
C GLU A 180 -8.97 0.39 -24.80
N ALA A 181 -9.18 -0.91 -24.92
CA ALA A 181 -8.17 -1.83 -25.39
C ALA A 181 -7.71 -1.50 -26.80
N SER A 182 -6.41 -1.42 -27.04
CA SER A 182 -5.87 -1.26 -28.40
C SER A 182 -4.74 -2.26 -28.67
N PHE A 183 -4.65 -2.71 -29.92
CA PHE A 183 -3.55 -3.55 -30.37
C PHE A 183 -2.89 -2.88 -31.58
N LEU A 184 -1.60 -2.60 -31.48
CA LEU A 184 -0.85 -1.85 -32.49
C LEU A 184 -1.50 -0.49 -32.87
N GLY A 185 -2.12 0.18 -31.89
CA GLY A 185 -2.82 1.45 -32.09
C GLY A 185 -4.22 1.32 -32.69
N ILE A 186 -4.73 0.11 -32.91
CA ILE A 186 -6.08 -0.15 -33.42
C ILE A 186 -7.00 -0.42 -32.24
N PRO A 187 -8.04 0.41 -32.00
CA PRO A 187 -9.03 0.17 -30.94
C PRO A 187 -9.73 -1.18 -31.12
N LEU A 188 -9.91 -1.91 -30.03
CA LEU A 188 -10.57 -3.21 -30.05
C LEU A 188 -12.06 -3.14 -29.69
N GLY A 189 -12.58 -1.95 -29.36
CA GLY A 189 -13.99 -1.70 -29.09
C GLY A 189 -14.50 -2.23 -27.75
N PHE A 190 -13.60 -2.45 -26.77
CA PHE A 190 -13.96 -2.79 -25.40
C PHE A 190 -13.02 -2.14 -24.39
N ASP A 191 -13.55 -1.74 -23.25
CA ASP A 191 -12.80 -1.16 -22.14
C ASP A 191 -12.13 -2.24 -21.30
N ILE A 192 -10.93 -1.94 -20.85
CA ILE A 192 -10.17 -2.77 -19.89
C ILE A 192 -10.17 -2.10 -18.53
N SER A 193 -10.18 -2.92 -17.49
CA SER A 193 -9.88 -2.49 -16.13
C SER A 193 -8.90 -3.44 -15.46
N TYR A 194 -8.04 -2.89 -14.61
CA TYR A 194 -7.16 -3.67 -13.76
C TYR A 194 -7.88 -4.03 -12.46
N PRO A 195 -8.03 -5.32 -12.11
CA PRO A 195 -8.64 -5.74 -10.86
C PRO A 195 -7.65 -5.64 -9.70
N ALA A 196 -7.56 -4.49 -9.07
CA ALA A 196 -6.65 -4.23 -7.97
C ALA A 196 -7.16 -4.86 -6.66
N PRO A 197 -6.44 -5.81 -6.04
CA PRO A 197 -6.72 -6.24 -4.66
C PRO A 197 -6.55 -5.05 -3.71
N ALA A 198 -7.52 -4.80 -2.86
CA ALA A 198 -7.54 -3.62 -2.00
C ALA A 198 -7.96 -3.94 -0.58
N LEU A 199 -7.25 -3.37 0.40
CA LEU A 199 -7.68 -3.30 1.78
C LEU A 199 -8.41 -1.99 2.02
N TRP A 200 -9.49 -2.08 2.78
CA TRP A 200 -10.32 -0.99 3.20
C TRP A 200 -10.31 -0.87 4.72
N TYR A 201 -10.13 0.33 5.21
CA TYR A 201 -10.09 0.66 6.63
C TYR A 201 -11.24 1.61 6.91
N PHE A 202 -12.24 1.13 7.62
CA PHE A 202 -13.46 1.87 7.93
C PHE A 202 -13.41 2.36 9.37
N PRO A 203 -13.34 3.68 9.61
CA PRO A 203 -13.53 4.23 10.95
C PRO A 203 -14.94 3.90 11.40
N THR A 204 -15.08 3.33 12.60
CA THR A 204 -16.37 2.89 13.12
C THR A 204 -16.72 3.64 14.39
N GLN A 205 -17.95 4.15 14.45
CA GLN A 205 -18.54 4.73 15.64
C GLN A 205 -18.93 3.64 16.65
N ALA A 206 -19.26 4.01 17.88
CA ALA A 206 -19.67 3.08 18.94
C ALA A 206 -20.86 2.18 18.54
N THR A 207 -21.68 2.60 17.59
CA THR A 207 -22.79 1.83 17.02
C THR A 207 -22.33 0.82 15.96
N GLY A 208 -21.07 0.85 15.55
CA GLY A 208 -20.53 0.11 14.41
C GLY A 208 -20.81 0.77 13.05
N ALA A 209 -21.51 1.91 13.02
CA ALA A 209 -21.70 2.69 11.80
C ALA A 209 -20.40 3.34 11.33
N VAL A 210 -20.30 3.62 10.03
CA VAL A 210 -19.24 4.41 9.42
C VAL A 210 -19.84 5.77 9.04
N GLN A 211 -19.29 6.84 9.59
CA GLN A 211 -19.71 8.24 9.34
C GLN A 211 -18.44 9.06 9.08
N ALA A 212 -17.78 8.79 7.96
CA ALA A 212 -16.47 9.33 7.67
C ALA A 212 -16.54 10.73 7.03
N ASN A 213 -15.55 11.59 7.32
CA ASN A 213 -15.38 12.92 6.75
C ASN A 213 -15.01 12.86 5.25
N GLY A 214 -14.28 11.82 4.83
CA GLY A 214 -13.84 11.66 3.46
C GLY A 214 -13.31 10.27 3.15
N THR A 215 -12.81 10.10 1.93
CA THR A 215 -12.12 8.88 1.50
C THR A 215 -10.66 9.19 1.19
N ILE A 216 -9.72 8.43 1.73
CA ILE A 216 -8.29 8.52 1.42
C ILE A 216 -7.91 7.33 0.54
N TYR A 217 -7.51 7.59 -0.69
CA TYR A 217 -6.86 6.61 -1.55
C TYR A 217 -5.36 6.66 -1.28
N PHE A 218 -4.78 5.56 -0.86
CA PHE A 218 -3.35 5.48 -0.56
C PHE A 218 -2.65 4.47 -1.48
N GLN A 219 -1.74 4.95 -2.34
CA GLN A 219 -0.98 4.11 -3.25
C GLN A 219 0.38 3.73 -2.68
N HIS A 220 0.67 2.44 -2.70
CA HIS A 220 1.98 1.91 -2.28
C HIS A 220 3.12 2.27 -3.24
N GLY A 221 4.37 2.19 -2.77
CA GLY A 221 5.59 2.41 -3.55
C GLY A 221 6.03 1.20 -4.40
N PHE A 222 7.14 1.39 -5.14
CA PHE A 222 7.77 0.32 -5.92
C PHE A 222 8.20 -0.84 -5.02
N GLY A 223 7.95 -2.08 -5.47
CA GLY A 223 8.29 -3.29 -4.71
C GLY A 223 7.42 -3.55 -3.48
N ALA A 224 6.42 -2.70 -3.22
CA ALA A 224 5.51 -2.83 -2.10
C ALA A 224 4.10 -3.29 -2.53
N ILE A 225 3.24 -3.54 -1.56
CA ILE A 225 1.81 -3.78 -1.72
C ILE A 225 1.05 -2.99 -0.65
N GLY A 226 -0.25 -2.76 -0.86
CA GLY A 226 -1.08 -1.94 0.04
C GLY A 226 -1.05 -2.39 1.51
N TRP A 227 -0.95 -3.69 1.77
CA TRP A 227 -0.87 -4.25 3.12
C TRP A 227 0.32 -3.76 3.95
N LEU A 228 1.46 -3.43 3.33
CA LEU A 228 2.64 -2.96 4.08
C LEU A 228 2.40 -1.62 4.78
N TYR A 229 1.39 -0.87 4.36
CA TYR A 229 1.01 0.43 4.94
C TYR A 229 -0.15 0.33 5.93
N GLN A 230 -0.47 -0.87 6.41
CA GLN A 230 -1.58 -1.07 7.34
C GLN A 230 -1.49 -0.21 8.62
N PRO A 231 -0.32 -0.05 9.28
CA PRO A 231 -0.23 0.81 10.46
C PRO A 231 -0.60 2.26 10.16
N LEU A 232 -0.07 2.82 9.07
CA LEU A 232 -0.41 4.17 8.62
C LEU A 232 -1.89 4.27 8.25
N ALA A 233 -2.43 3.30 7.51
CA ALA A 233 -3.83 3.33 7.08
C ALA A 233 -4.82 3.27 8.26
N ILE A 234 -4.50 2.49 9.30
CA ILE A 234 -5.28 2.46 10.55
C ILE A 234 -5.19 3.82 11.25
N GLN A 235 -3.98 4.37 11.40
CA GLN A 235 -3.78 5.67 12.02
C GLN A 235 -4.53 6.79 11.28
N LEU A 236 -4.47 6.82 9.95
CA LEU A 236 -5.21 7.78 9.15
C LEU A 236 -6.72 7.61 9.34
N ALA A 237 -7.24 6.37 9.31
CA ALA A 237 -8.66 6.13 9.48
C ALA A 237 -9.17 6.60 10.85
N GLU A 238 -8.46 6.28 11.93
CA GLU A 238 -8.88 6.67 13.30
C GLU A 238 -8.69 8.14 13.61
N SER A 239 -7.60 8.75 13.11
CA SER A 239 -7.21 10.12 13.46
C SER A 239 -7.82 11.19 12.57
N THR A 240 -8.44 10.82 11.44
CA THR A 240 -9.05 11.74 10.48
C THR A 240 -10.52 11.43 10.19
N ASP A 241 -11.07 10.40 10.85
CA ASP A 241 -12.40 9.86 10.56
C ASP A 241 -12.62 9.69 9.04
N SER A 242 -11.68 9.01 8.39
CA SER A 242 -11.71 8.79 6.94
C SER A 242 -11.76 7.32 6.59
N VAL A 243 -12.51 6.96 5.56
CA VAL A 243 -12.35 5.64 4.94
C VAL A 243 -11.02 5.62 4.19
N VAL A 244 -10.12 4.69 4.53
CA VAL A 244 -8.84 4.55 3.84
C VAL A 244 -8.86 3.32 2.95
N LEU A 245 -8.35 3.47 1.74
CA LEU A 245 -8.28 2.44 0.71
C LEU A 245 -6.82 2.27 0.27
N THR A 246 -6.28 1.05 0.38
CA THR A 246 -4.91 0.74 -0.04
C THR A 246 -4.90 -0.37 -1.12
N PRO A 247 -5.07 -0.01 -2.40
CA PRO A 247 -5.04 -0.98 -3.48
C PRO A 247 -3.60 -1.44 -3.76
N SER A 248 -3.47 -2.66 -4.28
CA SER A 248 -2.20 -3.19 -4.76
C SER A 248 -2.19 -3.22 -6.29
N VAL A 249 -1.29 -2.46 -6.90
CA VAL A 249 -1.11 -2.42 -8.35
C VAL A 249 0.29 -2.88 -8.73
N PRO A 250 0.53 -3.36 -9.96
CA PRO A 250 1.85 -3.81 -10.38
C PRO A 250 2.88 -2.67 -10.29
N PHE A 251 4.07 -2.99 -9.80
CA PHE A 251 5.19 -2.05 -9.74
C PHE A 251 6.13 -2.16 -10.94
N ILE A 252 5.98 -3.22 -11.76
CA ILE A 252 6.69 -3.41 -13.03
C ILE A 252 5.74 -3.16 -14.20
N PRO A 253 6.23 -2.69 -15.36
CA PRO A 253 5.41 -2.47 -16.53
C PRO A 253 4.67 -3.74 -16.98
N LEU A 254 3.35 -3.64 -17.04
CA LEU A 254 2.47 -4.63 -17.65
C LEU A 254 1.80 -4.04 -18.89
N PRO A 255 1.24 -4.87 -19.79
CA PRO A 255 0.47 -4.41 -20.93
C PRO A 255 -0.64 -3.41 -20.53
N PHE A 256 -1.00 -2.54 -21.44
CA PHE A 256 -2.04 -1.51 -21.26
C PHE A 256 -1.75 -0.48 -20.16
N GLY A 257 -0.49 -0.27 -19.81
CA GLY A 257 -0.10 0.68 -18.78
C GLY A 257 -0.51 0.29 -17.36
N ALA A 258 -0.81 -1.00 -17.10
CA ALA A 258 -1.27 -1.52 -15.81
C ALA A 258 -0.13 -1.62 -14.79
N TRP A 259 0.48 -0.49 -14.42
CA TRP A 259 1.56 -0.43 -13.41
C TRP A 259 1.69 0.98 -12.82
N LEU A 260 2.39 1.13 -11.69
CA LEU A 260 2.54 2.38 -10.93
C LEU A 260 2.97 3.60 -11.78
N GLY A 261 3.84 3.41 -12.77
CA GLY A 261 4.31 4.49 -13.65
C GLY A 261 3.52 4.62 -14.95
N GLY A 262 2.46 3.84 -15.15
CA GLY A 262 1.67 3.83 -16.38
C GLY A 262 0.68 5.00 -16.44
N THR A 263 0.65 5.72 -17.56
CA THR A 263 -0.30 6.82 -17.79
C THR A 263 -1.75 6.35 -17.67
N GLN A 264 -2.09 5.17 -18.22
CA GLN A 264 -3.44 4.60 -18.12
C GLN A 264 -3.82 4.28 -16.68
N MET A 265 -2.86 3.85 -15.85
CA MET A 265 -3.10 3.62 -14.42
C MET A 265 -3.37 4.94 -13.68
N GLN A 266 -2.62 6.00 -13.96
CA GLN A 266 -2.81 7.33 -13.39
C GLN A 266 -4.19 7.89 -13.75
N GLN A 267 -4.54 7.86 -15.02
CA GLN A 267 -5.87 8.25 -15.51
C GLN A 267 -6.99 7.37 -14.96
N GLY A 268 -6.74 6.07 -14.83
CA GLY A 268 -7.69 5.12 -14.25
C GLY A 268 -7.98 5.40 -12.78
N VAL A 269 -6.96 5.73 -12.00
CA VAL A 269 -7.14 6.16 -10.60
C VAL A 269 -7.92 7.46 -10.52
N ALA A 270 -7.62 8.45 -11.36
CA ALA A 270 -8.41 9.68 -11.48
C ALA A 270 -9.88 9.40 -11.78
N ALA A 271 -10.15 8.51 -12.73
CA ALA A 271 -11.49 8.14 -13.14
C ALA A 271 -12.33 7.45 -12.05
N LEU A 272 -11.71 6.81 -11.06
CA LEU A 272 -12.42 6.21 -9.92
C LEU A 272 -13.24 7.25 -9.12
N PHE A 273 -12.80 8.50 -9.13
CA PHE A 273 -13.37 9.59 -8.34
C PHE A 273 -14.30 10.51 -9.13
N LEU A 274 -14.44 10.31 -10.43
CA LEU A 274 -15.36 11.08 -11.25
C LEU A 274 -16.83 10.66 -11.02
N GLY A 275 -17.73 11.62 -11.08
CA GLY A 275 -19.17 11.42 -10.98
C GLY A 275 -19.61 10.85 -9.61
N SER A 276 -20.37 9.76 -9.61
CA SER A 276 -20.92 9.15 -8.39
C SER A 276 -20.00 8.19 -7.67
N GLN A 277 -18.77 8.00 -8.13
CA GLN A 277 -17.80 7.03 -7.58
C GLN A 277 -18.36 5.60 -7.47
N SER A 278 -19.21 5.20 -8.43
CA SER A 278 -19.99 3.96 -8.34
C SER A 278 -19.12 2.71 -8.21
N GLY A 279 -17.97 2.65 -8.90
CA GLY A 279 -17.03 1.54 -8.82
C GLY A 279 -16.39 1.41 -7.44
N LEU A 280 -15.99 2.55 -6.83
CA LEU A 280 -15.47 2.58 -5.46
C LEU A 280 -16.53 2.18 -4.45
N ASN A 281 -17.76 2.73 -4.57
CA ASN A 281 -18.89 2.37 -3.71
C ASN A 281 -19.22 0.88 -3.77
N PHE A 282 -19.21 0.28 -4.96
CA PHE A 282 -19.42 -1.15 -5.14
C PHE A 282 -18.31 -1.95 -4.41
N SER A 283 -17.05 -1.57 -4.61
CA SER A 283 -15.92 -2.23 -3.97
C SER A 283 -15.93 -2.07 -2.44
N ALA A 284 -16.21 -0.87 -1.92
CA ALA A 284 -16.30 -0.60 -0.48
C ALA A 284 -17.44 -1.42 0.19
N ASN A 285 -18.58 -1.53 -0.46
CA ASN A 285 -19.69 -2.36 0.06
C ASN A 285 -19.32 -3.85 0.06
N ASN A 286 -18.61 -4.35 -0.95
CA ASN A 286 -18.07 -5.72 -0.95
C ASN A 286 -17.03 -5.93 0.19
N ALA A 287 -16.35 -4.88 0.61
CA ALA A 287 -15.43 -4.91 1.76
C ALA A 287 -16.16 -4.69 3.11
N GLY A 288 -17.46 -4.44 3.11
CA GLY A 288 -18.30 -4.35 4.32
C GLY A 288 -18.70 -2.94 4.75
N LEU A 289 -18.67 -1.93 3.86
CA LEU A 289 -19.10 -0.56 4.20
C LEU A 289 -20.57 -0.49 4.62
N HIS A 290 -21.45 -1.18 3.94
CA HIS A 290 -22.93 -1.13 4.14
C HIS A 290 -23.49 0.30 4.04
N GLY A 291 -23.06 1.05 3.02
CA GLY A 291 -23.45 2.44 2.84
C GLY A 291 -22.87 3.07 1.58
N THR A 292 -22.74 4.38 1.61
CA THR A 292 -22.14 5.16 0.53
C THR A 292 -20.88 5.84 1.04
N LEU A 293 -19.83 5.83 0.24
CA LEU A 293 -18.61 6.58 0.53
C LEU A 293 -18.89 8.08 0.52
N PRO A 294 -18.21 8.86 1.37
CA PRO A 294 -18.13 10.31 1.20
C PRO A 294 -17.66 10.66 -0.21
N GLN A 295 -18.22 11.71 -0.78
CA GLN A 295 -17.79 12.21 -2.10
C GLN A 295 -16.42 12.87 -2.03
N ASP A 296 -16.14 13.57 -0.93
CA ASP A 296 -14.88 14.24 -0.69
C ASP A 296 -13.75 13.24 -0.45
N PHE A 297 -12.60 13.49 -1.08
CA PHE A 297 -11.49 12.56 -1.04
C PHE A 297 -10.13 13.25 -1.05
N ILE A 298 -9.13 12.51 -0.59
CA ILE A 298 -7.71 12.84 -0.65
C ILE A 298 -6.98 11.73 -1.41
N LEU A 299 -6.09 12.13 -2.31
CA LEU A 299 -5.15 11.20 -2.94
C LEU A 299 -3.83 11.21 -2.19
N SER A 300 -3.34 10.04 -1.88
CA SER A 300 -2.12 9.86 -1.09
C SER A 300 -1.29 8.71 -1.62
N GLY A 301 -0.02 8.68 -1.27
CA GLY A 301 0.85 7.57 -1.63
C GLY A 301 2.29 7.76 -1.21
N HIS A 302 3.03 6.67 -1.25
CA HIS A 302 4.44 6.61 -0.90
C HIS A 302 5.29 6.34 -2.14
N SER A 303 6.47 6.99 -2.25
CA SER A 303 7.44 6.71 -3.31
C SER A 303 6.81 6.83 -4.72
N ALA A 304 6.93 5.82 -5.58
CA ALA A 304 6.29 5.78 -6.89
C ALA A 304 4.75 5.94 -6.81
N GLY A 305 4.13 5.48 -5.73
CA GLY A 305 2.71 5.69 -5.46
C GLY A 305 2.35 7.14 -5.15
N GLY A 306 3.25 7.89 -4.50
CA GLY A 306 3.09 9.33 -4.29
C GLY A 306 3.11 10.10 -5.60
N GLY A 307 4.02 9.74 -6.51
CA GLY A 307 4.05 10.29 -7.86
C GLY A 307 2.78 9.98 -8.65
N LEU A 308 2.30 8.72 -8.59
CA LEU A 308 1.04 8.32 -9.22
C LEU A 308 -0.14 9.13 -8.65
N ALA A 309 -0.27 9.22 -7.32
CA ALA A 309 -1.36 9.91 -6.65
C ALA A 309 -1.43 11.40 -7.04
N THR A 310 -0.26 12.07 -7.12
CA THR A 310 -0.19 13.48 -7.53
C THR A 310 -0.60 13.67 -8.99
N ILE A 311 -0.11 12.82 -9.90
CA ILE A 311 -0.47 12.90 -11.32
C ILE A 311 -1.95 12.59 -11.50
N ALA A 312 -2.48 11.54 -10.86
CA ALA A 312 -3.90 11.21 -10.90
C ALA A 312 -4.80 12.34 -10.36
N ALA A 313 -4.34 13.08 -9.35
CA ALA A 313 -5.05 14.25 -8.84
C ALA A 313 -5.16 15.37 -9.91
N GLY A 314 -4.07 15.61 -10.63
CA GLY A 314 -4.07 16.55 -11.76
C GLY A 314 -4.94 16.11 -12.91
N ASP A 315 -4.93 14.82 -13.26
CA ASP A 315 -5.77 14.22 -14.30
C ASP A 315 -7.26 14.31 -13.91
N TYR A 316 -7.61 14.01 -12.62
CA TYR A 316 -8.98 14.19 -12.12
C TYR A 316 -9.50 15.61 -12.34
N LEU A 317 -8.70 16.62 -12.00
CA LEU A 317 -9.08 18.02 -12.20
C LEU A 317 -9.22 18.38 -13.68
N ALA A 318 -8.37 17.83 -14.54
CA ALA A 318 -8.45 18.03 -15.99
C ALA A 318 -9.72 17.41 -16.59
N ASP A 319 -10.14 16.25 -16.08
CA ASP A 319 -11.28 15.48 -16.59
C ASP A 319 -12.61 15.83 -15.90
N LEU A 320 -12.59 16.63 -14.83
CA LEU A 320 -13.77 16.97 -14.02
C LEU A 320 -14.85 17.72 -14.81
N GLY A 321 -14.47 18.48 -15.86
CA GLY A 321 -15.39 19.27 -16.64
C GLY A 321 -16.10 20.35 -15.82
N THR A 322 -17.44 20.32 -15.81
CA THR A 322 -18.29 21.26 -15.04
C THR A 322 -18.81 20.66 -13.72
N GLY A 323 -18.36 19.46 -13.35
CA GLY A 323 -18.77 18.80 -12.12
C GLY A 323 -18.20 19.49 -10.88
N PRO A 324 -18.76 19.18 -9.68
CA PRO A 324 -18.18 19.67 -8.44
C PRO A 324 -16.82 19.04 -8.18
N ASN A 325 -15.88 19.84 -7.69
CA ASN A 325 -14.59 19.33 -7.26
C ASN A 325 -14.70 18.76 -5.84
N HIS A 326 -14.44 17.47 -5.72
CA HIS A 326 -14.43 16.74 -4.45
C HIS A 326 -13.02 16.40 -3.96
N LEU A 327 -11.98 16.68 -4.77
CA LEU A 327 -10.59 16.49 -4.36
C LEU A 327 -10.19 17.58 -3.34
N GLN A 328 -9.96 17.17 -2.11
CA GLN A 328 -9.63 18.07 -1.01
C GLN A 328 -8.13 18.35 -0.93
N GLY A 329 -7.27 17.39 -1.26
CA GLY A 329 -5.82 17.56 -1.19
C GLY A 329 -5.04 16.35 -1.67
N VAL A 330 -3.73 16.52 -1.73
CA VAL A 330 -2.76 15.46 -2.01
C VAL A 330 -1.72 15.42 -0.89
N ILE A 331 -1.58 14.26 -0.26
CA ILE A 331 -0.58 14.04 0.81
C ILE A 331 0.34 12.91 0.39
N THR A 332 1.63 13.19 0.24
CA THR A 332 2.59 12.19 -0.21
C THR A 332 3.68 11.93 0.82
N PHE A 333 4.18 10.72 0.82
CA PHE A 333 5.30 10.27 1.65
C PHE A 333 6.48 9.96 0.75
N ASP A 334 7.46 10.84 0.75
CA ASP A 334 8.71 10.73 -0.01
C ASP A 334 8.48 10.34 -1.48
N GLY A 335 7.55 11.06 -2.14
CA GLY A 335 7.02 10.75 -3.47
C GLY A 335 8.08 10.76 -4.57
N VAL A 336 7.92 9.84 -5.55
CA VAL A 336 8.79 9.75 -6.73
C VAL A 336 7.92 9.72 -7.99
N ALA A 337 7.97 10.78 -8.78
CA ALA A 337 7.19 10.88 -10.01
C ALA A 337 7.84 10.06 -11.14
N SER A 338 7.01 9.35 -11.91
CA SER A 338 7.44 8.59 -13.09
C SER A 338 7.74 9.48 -14.30
N SER A 339 7.20 10.69 -14.31
CA SER A 339 7.37 11.70 -15.37
C SER A 339 7.33 13.11 -14.77
N SER A 340 8.42 13.84 -14.87
CA SER A 340 8.50 15.26 -14.45
C SER A 340 7.50 16.12 -15.23
N THR A 341 7.34 15.90 -16.54
CA THR A 341 6.38 16.66 -17.35
C THR A 341 4.93 16.46 -16.89
N ALA A 342 4.53 15.21 -16.63
CA ALA A 342 3.19 14.90 -16.13
C ALA A 342 2.98 15.44 -14.71
N TYR A 343 4.01 15.34 -13.88
CA TYR A 343 3.99 15.87 -12.50
C TYR A 343 3.82 17.38 -12.49
N ALA A 344 4.61 18.11 -13.30
CA ALA A 344 4.50 19.56 -13.41
C ALA A 344 3.11 20.00 -13.92
N ALA A 345 2.54 19.30 -14.90
CA ALA A 345 1.18 19.55 -15.38
C ALA A 345 0.14 19.31 -14.27
N ALA A 346 0.30 18.25 -13.50
CA ALA A 346 -0.58 17.95 -12.37
C ALA A 346 -0.51 19.04 -11.28
N ILE A 347 0.70 19.48 -10.90
CA ILE A 347 0.87 20.59 -9.94
C ILE A 347 0.22 21.88 -10.46
N ALA A 348 0.33 22.19 -11.75
CA ALA A 348 -0.33 23.36 -12.32
C ALA A 348 -1.87 23.29 -12.22
N ASN A 349 -2.48 22.11 -12.47
CA ASN A 349 -3.91 21.90 -12.31
C ASN A 349 -4.34 22.02 -10.84
N LEU A 350 -3.56 21.45 -9.91
CA LEU A 350 -3.81 21.52 -8.47
C LEU A 350 -3.75 22.96 -7.95
N GLN A 351 -2.76 23.73 -8.39
CA GLN A 351 -2.65 25.16 -8.06
C GLN A 351 -3.83 25.96 -8.61
N ALA A 352 -4.22 25.72 -9.86
CA ALA A 352 -5.38 26.41 -10.46
C ALA A 352 -6.70 26.11 -9.71
N ALA A 353 -6.82 24.91 -9.15
CA ALA A 353 -7.96 24.49 -8.31
C ALA A 353 -7.81 24.86 -6.84
N HIS A 354 -6.72 25.50 -6.43
CA HIS A 354 -6.38 25.78 -5.02
C HIS A 354 -6.36 24.52 -4.13
N THR A 355 -6.02 23.39 -4.70
CA THR A 355 -5.93 22.10 -3.99
C THR A 355 -4.54 21.95 -3.38
N PRO A 356 -4.41 21.77 -2.05
CA PRO A 356 -3.11 21.68 -1.41
C PRO A 356 -2.38 20.37 -1.75
N VAL A 357 -1.05 20.47 -1.85
CA VAL A 357 -0.14 19.32 -2.04
C VAL A 357 0.94 19.39 -0.98
N TYR A 358 0.97 18.40 -0.09
CA TYR A 358 1.97 18.35 0.97
C TYR A 358 2.75 17.05 0.94
N VAL A 359 4.04 17.13 1.28
CA VAL A 359 4.93 15.98 1.34
C VAL A 359 5.57 15.85 2.71
N VAL A 360 5.55 14.65 3.25
CA VAL A 360 6.49 14.21 4.29
C VAL A 360 7.64 13.53 3.58
N SER A 361 8.81 14.15 3.54
CA SER A 361 9.96 13.63 2.81
C SER A 361 11.08 13.14 3.73
N ALA A 362 11.88 12.24 3.20
CA ALA A 362 13.20 11.91 3.74
C ALA A 362 14.27 12.77 3.05
N PRO A 363 15.47 12.91 3.65
CA PRO A 363 16.60 13.53 2.99
C PRO A 363 16.95 12.87 1.65
N PRO A 364 17.62 13.58 0.72
CA PRO A 364 18.00 13.05 -0.58
C PRO A 364 18.79 11.73 -0.47
N GLN A 365 18.25 10.67 -1.05
CA GLN A 365 18.83 9.33 -1.07
C GLN A 365 18.47 8.60 -2.37
N ALA A 366 19.13 7.47 -2.67
CA ALA A 366 18.91 6.76 -3.93
C ALA A 366 17.44 6.31 -4.11
N TRP A 367 16.78 5.91 -3.03
CA TRP A 367 15.41 5.42 -3.05
C TRP A 367 14.36 6.49 -3.37
N ASN A 368 14.64 7.77 -3.08
CA ASN A 368 13.75 8.90 -3.44
C ASN A 368 14.30 9.71 -4.62
N ALA A 369 15.09 9.08 -5.50
CA ALA A 369 15.72 9.73 -6.64
C ALA A 369 16.50 11.02 -6.24
N TYR A 370 17.16 10.99 -5.10
CA TYR A 370 17.91 12.10 -4.49
C TYR A 370 17.02 13.34 -4.25
N GLY A 371 15.76 13.13 -3.87
CA GLY A 371 14.81 14.19 -3.57
C GLY A 371 14.27 14.93 -4.81
N ALA A 372 14.43 14.35 -6.01
CA ALA A 372 14.11 15.03 -7.26
C ALA A 372 12.67 15.55 -7.31
N THR A 373 11.69 14.72 -6.94
CA THR A 373 10.25 15.09 -6.97
C THR A 373 9.90 16.13 -5.90
N THR A 374 10.46 16.02 -4.69
CA THR A 374 10.29 17.03 -3.63
C THR A 374 10.86 18.37 -4.05
N ASN A 375 12.07 18.39 -4.62
CA ASN A 375 12.69 19.61 -5.15
C ASN A 375 11.89 20.22 -6.31
N GLU A 376 11.31 19.37 -7.16
CA GLU A 376 10.44 19.81 -8.25
C GLU A 376 9.16 20.46 -7.69
N LEU A 377 8.50 19.86 -6.69
CA LEU A 377 7.34 20.45 -6.01
C LEU A 377 7.67 21.84 -5.46
N VAL A 378 8.76 21.98 -4.71
CA VAL A 378 9.21 23.25 -4.15
C VAL A 378 9.47 24.28 -5.25
N SER A 379 10.10 23.87 -6.34
CA SER A 379 10.37 24.75 -7.50
C SER A 379 9.09 25.21 -8.21
N LEU A 380 8.09 24.35 -8.31
CA LEU A 380 6.81 24.64 -8.96
C LEU A 380 5.84 25.42 -8.05
N ASN A 381 6.01 25.33 -6.72
CA ASN A 381 5.12 25.98 -5.74
C ASN A 381 5.93 26.87 -4.77
N PRO A 382 6.72 27.81 -5.26
CA PRO A 382 7.60 28.64 -4.44
C PRO A 382 6.78 29.55 -3.49
N ASN A 383 7.34 29.82 -2.31
CA ASN A 383 6.75 30.67 -1.28
C ASN A 383 5.45 30.13 -0.64
N ASN A 384 5.10 28.89 -0.91
CA ASN A 384 3.99 28.21 -0.25
C ASN A 384 4.52 27.08 0.64
N PHE A 385 3.69 26.60 1.56
CA PHE A 385 4.02 25.42 2.33
C PHE A 385 3.93 24.19 1.44
N ASN A 386 5.02 23.45 1.33
CA ASN A 386 5.13 22.24 0.51
C ASN A 386 5.21 20.96 1.37
N GLY A 387 5.49 21.08 2.65
CA GLY A 387 5.62 19.94 3.56
C GLY A 387 6.85 20.01 4.46
N VAL A 388 7.24 18.87 4.98
CA VAL A 388 8.31 18.73 5.97
C VAL A 388 9.24 17.58 5.57
N GLU A 389 10.55 17.81 5.59
CA GLU A 389 11.56 16.77 5.55
C GLU A 389 11.85 16.29 6.98
N LEU A 390 11.82 15.00 7.23
CA LEU A 390 12.20 14.41 8.51
C LEU A 390 13.72 14.27 8.59
N ALA A 391 14.35 14.97 9.52
CA ALA A 391 15.81 14.97 9.66
C ALA A 391 16.36 13.56 9.86
N GLY A 392 17.29 13.15 8.99
CA GLY A 392 17.85 11.79 8.99
C GLY A 392 16.85 10.69 8.64
N GLY A 393 15.68 11.06 8.12
CA GLY A 393 14.58 10.13 7.81
C GLY A 393 14.95 9.08 6.78
N SER A 394 14.23 7.97 6.82
CA SER A 394 14.32 6.89 5.86
C SER A 394 13.19 6.97 4.85
N HIS A 395 13.48 6.54 3.62
CA HIS A 395 12.46 6.41 2.57
C HIS A 395 11.23 5.60 3.01
N VAL A 396 11.39 4.70 3.97
CA VAL A 396 10.34 3.77 4.43
C VAL A 396 9.64 4.21 5.72
N ASP A 397 9.84 5.42 6.23
CA ASP A 397 9.26 5.88 7.49
C ASP A 397 7.73 5.73 7.56
N SER A 398 7.04 5.91 6.44
CA SER A 398 5.59 5.72 6.33
C SER A 398 5.13 4.26 6.33
N MET A 399 6.05 3.30 6.20
CA MET A 399 5.77 1.86 6.14
C MET A 399 5.98 1.14 7.47
N LEU A 400 6.75 1.77 8.37
CA LEU A 400 7.14 1.18 9.65
C LEU A 400 5.98 1.27 10.66
N GLY A 401 5.98 0.43 11.69
CA GLY A 401 5.04 0.61 12.78
C GLY A 401 4.74 -0.60 13.67
N ASP A 402 4.38 -1.75 13.12
CA ASP A 402 3.89 -2.89 13.91
C ASP A 402 4.43 -4.26 13.47
N LYS A 403 5.38 -4.27 12.53
CA LYS A 403 5.92 -5.50 11.94
C LYS A 403 7.44 -5.58 12.14
N PRO A 404 7.94 -5.87 13.36
CA PRO A 404 9.36 -5.69 13.71
C PRO A 404 10.35 -6.33 12.72
N VAL A 405 10.03 -7.51 12.19
CA VAL A 405 10.90 -8.20 11.22
C VAL A 405 10.88 -7.49 9.86
N ILE A 406 9.71 -7.09 9.39
CA ILE A 406 9.55 -6.35 8.13
C ILE A 406 10.16 -4.98 8.27
N ASP A 407 9.89 -4.28 9.36
CA ASP A 407 10.44 -2.96 9.68
C ASP A 407 11.98 -3.00 9.68
N LEU A 408 12.57 -4.04 10.27
CA LEU A 408 14.02 -4.24 10.25
C LEU A 408 14.53 -4.46 8.81
N VAL A 409 13.88 -5.33 8.02
CA VAL A 409 14.29 -5.60 6.63
C VAL A 409 14.19 -4.35 5.77
N LEU A 410 13.11 -3.59 5.88
CA LEU A 410 12.92 -2.34 5.16
C LEU A 410 14.03 -1.32 5.47
N GLN A 411 14.37 -1.16 6.76
CA GLN A 411 15.44 -0.26 7.19
C GLN A 411 16.84 -0.74 6.78
N LEU A 412 17.09 -2.06 6.76
CA LEU A 412 18.35 -2.61 6.26
C LEU A 412 18.56 -2.34 4.77
N VAL A 413 17.48 -2.38 3.99
CA VAL A 413 17.53 -2.16 2.53
C VAL A 413 17.61 -0.68 2.18
N THR A 414 17.00 0.20 2.97
CA THR A 414 16.99 1.65 2.73
C THR A 414 18.02 2.36 3.61
N GLN A 415 17.64 2.70 4.80
CA GLN A 415 18.51 3.17 5.90
C GLN A 415 17.73 3.12 7.21
N PHE A 416 18.44 3.08 8.33
CA PHE A 416 17.81 3.19 9.64
C PHE A 416 17.35 4.62 9.90
N SER A 417 16.09 4.75 10.32
CA SER A 417 15.49 6.02 10.68
C SER A 417 15.73 6.35 12.16
N PRO A 418 15.91 7.62 12.51
CA PRO A 418 15.91 8.05 13.90
C PRO A 418 14.59 7.71 14.60
N PRO A 419 14.62 7.45 15.91
CA PRO A 419 13.41 7.25 16.70
C PRO A 419 12.43 8.43 16.56
N GLY A 420 11.15 8.12 16.37
CA GLY A 420 10.08 9.11 16.29
C GLY A 420 9.71 9.55 14.87
N ASN A 421 10.54 9.32 13.84
CA ASN A 421 10.24 9.75 12.48
C ASN A 421 8.95 9.12 11.92
N THR A 422 8.76 7.82 12.13
CA THR A 422 7.50 7.13 11.75
C THR A 422 6.29 7.79 12.40
N GLN A 423 6.35 8.04 13.71
CA GLN A 423 5.24 8.71 14.43
C GLN A 423 5.06 10.16 13.95
N ALA A 424 6.14 10.86 13.62
CA ALA A 424 6.07 12.21 13.07
C ALA A 424 5.41 12.21 11.69
N ALA A 425 5.73 11.25 10.82
CA ALA A 425 5.08 11.11 9.52
C ALA A 425 3.55 10.90 9.67
N TYR A 426 3.14 10.07 10.62
CA TYR A 426 1.73 9.80 10.92
C TYR A 426 1.03 11.04 11.49
N THR A 427 1.65 11.74 12.43
CA THR A 427 1.10 12.95 13.06
C THR A 427 0.94 14.09 12.07
N LEU A 428 1.97 14.36 11.25
CA LEU A 428 1.94 15.39 10.22
C LEU A 428 0.81 15.14 9.21
N SER A 429 0.76 13.93 8.64
CA SER A 429 -0.24 13.60 7.64
C SER A 429 -1.67 13.64 8.18
N SER A 430 -1.91 13.10 9.38
CA SER A 430 -3.22 13.16 10.02
C SER A 430 -3.65 14.61 10.35
N GLY A 431 -2.72 15.42 10.82
CA GLY A 431 -2.97 16.84 11.11
C GLY A 431 -3.34 17.60 9.84
N TRP A 432 -2.56 17.48 8.78
CA TRP A 432 -2.85 18.15 7.50
C TRP A 432 -4.18 17.71 6.88
N ILE A 433 -4.53 16.43 6.96
CA ILE A 433 -5.82 15.94 6.49
C ILE A 433 -6.97 16.54 7.26
N ASN A 434 -6.88 16.60 8.59
CA ASN A 434 -7.91 17.22 9.43
C ASN A 434 -8.10 18.70 9.13
N ASP A 435 -7.00 19.43 8.91
CA ASP A 435 -7.09 20.85 8.55
C ASP A 435 -7.71 21.03 7.16
N ILE A 436 -7.33 20.22 6.20
CA ILE A 436 -7.92 20.24 4.86
C ILE A 436 -9.44 20.04 4.94
N TYR A 437 -9.93 19.05 5.70
CA TYR A 437 -11.38 18.82 5.85
C TYR A 437 -12.11 19.92 6.60
N THR A 438 -11.43 20.62 7.50
CA THR A 438 -12.02 21.73 8.27
C THR A 438 -11.83 23.10 7.59
N GLY A 439 -11.18 23.13 6.43
CA GLY A 439 -10.92 24.36 5.67
C GLY A 439 -9.83 25.24 6.28
N HIS A 440 -9.00 24.67 7.14
CA HIS A 440 -7.83 25.32 7.70
C HIS A 440 -6.58 25.00 6.86
N GLY A 441 -5.55 25.79 7.01
CA GLY A 441 -4.31 25.59 6.29
C GLY A 441 -3.08 25.82 7.18
N PRO A 442 -1.89 25.53 6.69
CA PRO A 442 -0.65 25.66 7.45
C PRO A 442 -0.36 27.07 7.94
N THR A 443 -0.99 28.08 7.37
CA THR A 443 -0.87 29.49 7.75
C THR A 443 -1.93 29.93 8.77
N ASP A 444 -2.83 29.04 9.16
CA ASP A 444 -3.84 29.36 10.17
C ASP A 444 -3.19 29.43 11.55
N PRO A 445 -3.30 30.56 12.26
CA PRO A 445 -2.67 30.71 13.57
C PRO A 445 -3.24 29.81 14.67
N LEU A 446 -4.40 29.18 14.44
CA LEU A 446 -4.99 28.23 15.38
C LEU A 446 -4.49 26.81 15.20
N TYR A 447 -4.05 26.44 14.00
CA TYR A 447 -3.78 25.07 13.63
C TYR A 447 -2.34 24.80 13.27
N GLY A 448 -1.50 25.76 13.07
CA GLY A 448 -0.05 25.70 12.87
C GLY A 448 0.52 24.45 12.18
N ILE A 449 1.82 24.38 12.01
CA ILE A 449 2.45 23.14 11.58
C ILE A 449 2.54 22.16 12.74
N TYR A 450 2.03 21.06 12.52
CA TYR A 450 1.60 19.94 13.29
C TYR A 450 2.70 19.23 14.08
N GLY A 451 2.76 19.56 15.32
CA GLY A 451 3.50 18.85 16.33
C GLY A 451 2.57 18.16 17.32
N PRO A 452 3.10 17.54 18.38
CA PRO A 452 2.33 16.74 19.34
C PRO A 452 1.48 17.54 20.32
N GLY A 453 0.88 18.66 19.90
CA GLY A 453 -0.02 19.43 20.76
C GLY A 453 -0.63 20.65 20.06
N PRO A 454 -1.76 21.17 20.57
CA PRO A 454 -2.35 22.39 20.06
C PRO A 454 -1.38 23.57 20.28
N GLY A 455 -1.22 24.41 19.26
CA GLY A 455 -0.42 25.62 19.34
C GLY A 455 0.97 25.55 18.72
N TYR A 456 1.22 24.60 17.83
CA TYR A 456 2.37 24.66 16.96
C TYR A 456 2.18 25.80 15.96
N GLU A 457 2.87 26.89 16.21
CA GLU A 457 2.83 28.04 15.30
C GLU A 457 3.47 27.66 13.95
N TYR A 458 2.79 28.05 12.90
CA TYR A 458 3.34 28.08 11.55
C TYR A 458 4.60 28.93 11.54
N VAL A 459 5.60 28.36 11.05
CA VAL A 459 6.88 29.02 10.88
C VAL A 459 7.14 29.16 9.39
N SER A 460 7.50 30.34 8.95
CA SER A 460 7.76 30.69 7.54
C SER A 460 8.40 29.56 6.74
N PRO A 461 8.01 29.35 5.47
CA PRO A 461 8.73 28.45 4.56
C PRO A 461 10.19 28.83 4.51
N GLY A 462 11.08 27.84 4.49
CA GLY A 462 12.48 28.10 4.28
C GLY A 462 13.45 27.54 5.31
N GLY A 463 13.50 26.21 5.44
CA GLY A 463 14.56 25.50 6.16
C GLY A 463 14.45 25.57 7.68
N GLN A 464 13.31 25.96 8.22
CA GLN A 464 13.14 26.02 9.66
C GLN A 464 12.97 24.61 10.26
N THR A 465 13.68 24.42 11.35
CA THR A 465 13.64 23.18 12.14
C THR A 465 12.47 23.25 13.14
N ILE A 466 11.63 22.22 13.14
CA ILE A 466 10.51 22.05 14.07
C ILE A 466 10.67 20.75 14.88
N PRO A 467 10.44 20.76 16.20
CA PRO A 467 10.42 19.54 17.00
C PRO A 467 9.10 18.76 16.74
N LEU A 468 9.19 17.47 16.52
CA LEU A 468 8.07 16.55 16.28
C LEU A 468 8.17 15.36 17.26
N GLY A 469 7.97 15.60 18.55
CA GLY A 469 8.20 14.61 19.58
C GLY A 469 9.70 14.28 19.70
N GLN A 470 10.06 13.02 19.39
CA GLN A 470 11.48 12.58 19.32
C GLN A 470 12.14 12.89 17.97
N ALA A 471 11.32 13.19 16.95
CA ALA A 471 11.80 13.54 15.62
C ALA A 471 12.08 15.03 15.49
N THR A 472 12.77 15.38 14.42
CA THR A 472 12.99 16.77 13.99
C THR A 472 12.53 16.90 12.55
N GLY A 473 11.66 17.85 12.29
CA GLY A 473 11.23 18.22 10.96
C GLY A 473 11.98 19.45 10.45
N ILE A 474 12.16 19.52 9.14
CA ILE A 474 12.70 20.68 8.42
C ILE A 474 11.60 21.11 7.45
N VAL A 475 11.05 22.31 7.65
CA VAL A 475 10.04 22.85 6.75
C VAL A 475 10.66 23.08 5.38
N LEU A 476 10.05 22.55 4.34
CA LEU A 476 10.51 22.70 2.97
C LEU A 476 10.42 24.16 2.53
N PRO A 477 11.40 24.64 1.75
CA PRO A 477 11.47 26.05 1.32
C PRO A 477 10.28 26.47 0.44
#